data_e0ab59e38a2b5e2dcf97a2d98b0d6d68
#
_entry.id   e0ab59e38a2b5e2dcf97a2d98b0d6d68
#
_cell.length_a   1.000
_cell.length_b   1.000
_cell.length_c   1.000
_cell.angle_alpha   90.00
_cell.angle_beta   90.00
_cell.angle_gamma   90.00
#
_symmetry.space_group_name_H-M   'P 1'
#
loop_
_entity.id
_entity.type
_entity.pdbx_description
1 polymer ?
#
loop_
_entity_poly.entity_id
_entity_poly.type
_entity_poly.pdbx_seq_one_letter_code
_entity_poly.pdbx_strand_id
1 'polypeptide(L)'
;MRRRHFLAASAALSVPIATAGTARAERRLTTGAQQLADDGWRKLKGRKVGVLTNPTGVLTDQTHIVDSMVAHDAKPTAVFGPEHGFRGTAQAGGSEGSYQDPRTGIPVYDAYGASATKLQAMFAKAGIDTVVFDIADVGARFYTYIWSLYTAMQAAPDLDFLVLDRPNPIGGRANGPQLDPAHATGVGLKPIVQQHGMTVGELARFYVGEFGVKTRLEVVNVRGWRRDQLDTGLPWVPPSPNMPTPDTALVYPGTCLFEGTVLSEGRGTTRPFETIGAPGLDWRWAEALNAMGLRGVRFRETYFSPTFHKFQGQTCGGVTVSVTDPREFDAIRAAVAMISTAKSLYPAVFAWRPDNWIDKLSGSDRLRKMIDAGASTDDVVGAWQAELRQFRRTRLPYLRYR
;
A
#
# COMPACT_ATOMS: atom_id res chain seq x y z
N MET A 1 -65.13 39.47 42.63
CA MET A 1 -63.94 39.30 41.77
C MET A 1 -62.67 39.47 42.60
N ARG A 2 -62.01 38.40 42.97
CA ARG A 2 -60.73 38.40 43.75
C ARG A 2 -59.68 37.61 42.96
N ARG A 3 -58.65 38.31 42.49
CA ARG A 3 -57.45 37.71 41.88
C ARG A 3 -56.59 37.08 42.96
N ARG A 4 -56.27 35.78 42.83
CA ARG A 4 -55.28 35.08 43.64
C ARG A 4 -53.97 35.07 42.88
N HIS A 5 -52.91 35.64 43.46
CA HIS A 5 -51.55 35.54 43.02
C HIS A 5 -50.94 34.20 43.48
N PHE A 6 -50.44 33.40 42.55
CA PHE A 6 -49.58 32.26 42.88
C PHE A 6 -48.13 32.71 42.75
N LEU A 7 -47.42 32.66 43.84
CA LEU A 7 -45.96 32.77 43.87
C LEU A 7 -45.37 31.37 43.62
N ALA A 8 -44.64 31.22 42.53
CA ALA A 8 -43.85 30.00 42.24
C ALA A 8 -42.43 30.22 42.77
N ALA A 9 -42.04 29.42 43.71
CA ALA A 9 -40.64 29.36 44.22
C ALA A 9 -39.80 28.51 43.25
N SER A 10 -38.81 29.11 42.58
CA SER A 10 -37.84 28.43 41.76
C SER A 10 -36.72 27.89 42.60
N ALA A 11 -36.64 26.59 42.81
CA ALA A 11 -35.49 25.91 43.38
C ALA A 11 -34.41 25.74 42.28
N ALA A 12 -33.32 26.44 42.47
CA ALA A 12 -32.13 26.26 41.61
C ALA A 12 -31.40 24.96 42.00
N LEU A 13 -31.50 23.95 41.15
CA LEU A 13 -30.68 22.74 41.22
C LEU A 13 -29.28 23.09 40.64
N SER A 14 -28.28 23.21 41.50
CA SER A 14 -26.88 23.25 41.12
C SER A 14 -26.41 21.85 40.69
N VAL A 15 -26.28 21.62 39.36
CA VAL A 15 -25.64 20.43 38.82
C VAL A 15 -24.12 20.61 38.96
N PRO A 16 -23.38 19.68 39.58
CA PRO A 16 -21.93 19.75 39.59
C PRO A 16 -21.41 19.56 38.18
N ILE A 17 -20.68 20.54 37.66
CA ILE A 17 -19.90 20.41 36.43
C ILE A 17 -18.81 19.38 36.71
N ALA A 18 -18.98 18.17 36.21
CA ALA A 18 -17.93 17.18 36.19
C ALA A 18 -16.76 17.76 35.37
N THR A 19 -15.63 18.00 36.04
CA THR A 19 -14.38 18.37 35.39
C THR A 19 -14.07 17.32 34.32
N ALA A 20 -14.17 17.72 33.07
CA ALA A 20 -13.75 16.91 31.93
C ALA A 20 -12.30 16.48 32.19
N GLY A 21 -12.10 15.17 32.29
CA GLY A 21 -10.78 14.58 32.36
C GLY A 21 -9.95 15.14 31.23
N THR A 22 -8.73 15.52 31.50
CA THR A 22 -7.75 15.97 30.52
C THR A 22 -7.69 14.93 29.37
N ALA A 23 -8.33 15.23 28.25
CA ALA A 23 -8.15 14.47 27.04
C ALA A 23 -6.65 14.43 26.78
N ARG A 24 -6.05 13.25 26.95
CA ARG A 24 -4.65 13.01 26.60
C ARG A 24 -4.53 13.42 25.14
N ALA A 25 -3.85 14.55 24.88
CA ALA A 25 -3.65 15.05 23.54
C ALA A 25 -3.12 13.87 22.72
N GLU A 26 -3.93 13.34 21.79
CA GLU A 26 -3.49 12.29 20.89
C GLU A 26 -2.24 12.82 20.22
N ARG A 27 -1.12 12.11 20.42
CA ARG A 27 0.15 12.51 19.80
C ARG A 27 -0.06 12.50 18.30
N ARG A 28 -0.11 13.69 17.72
CA ARG A 28 -0.28 13.87 16.27
C ARG A 28 0.75 13.01 15.55
N LEU A 29 0.28 12.20 14.60
CA LEU A 29 1.14 11.37 13.77
C LEU A 29 2.08 12.27 12.97
N THR A 30 3.38 11.93 12.99
CA THR A 30 4.41 12.70 12.28
C THR A 30 5.29 11.73 11.50
N THR A 31 5.30 11.83 10.17
CA THR A 31 6.13 11.00 9.30
C THR A 31 7.62 11.31 9.45
N GLY A 32 8.50 10.41 8.99
CA GLY A 32 9.93 10.67 8.96
C GLY A 32 10.27 11.94 8.17
N ALA A 33 9.60 12.15 7.04
CA ALA A 33 9.76 13.35 6.20
C ALA A 33 9.39 14.64 6.95
N GLN A 34 8.22 14.65 7.63
CA GLN A 34 7.79 15.81 8.39
C GLN A 34 8.76 16.18 9.50
N GLN A 35 9.34 15.18 10.19
CA GLN A 35 10.32 15.45 11.24
C GLN A 35 11.59 16.16 10.72
N LEU A 36 12.07 15.77 9.52
CA LEU A 36 13.22 16.45 8.92
C LEU A 36 12.84 17.83 8.39
N ALA A 37 11.64 18.01 7.86
CA ALA A 37 11.15 19.32 7.41
C ALA A 37 10.98 20.28 8.59
N ASP A 38 10.40 19.83 9.72
CA ASP A 38 10.25 20.62 10.96
C ASP A 38 11.63 21.10 11.51
N ASP A 39 12.69 20.34 11.22
CA ASP A 39 14.08 20.69 11.55
C ASP A 39 14.79 21.46 10.40
N GLY A 40 14.07 21.94 9.39
CA GLY A 40 14.62 22.67 8.25
C GLY A 40 15.63 21.85 7.44
N TRP A 41 15.47 20.53 7.38
CA TRP A 41 16.33 19.59 6.64
C TRP A 41 17.81 19.64 7.05
N ARG A 42 18.14 20.13 8.26
CA ARG A 42 19.52 20.35 8.72
C ARG A 42 20.41 19.13 8.56
N LYS A 43 19.86 17.93 8.78
CA LYS A 43 20.57 16.66 8.62
C LYS A 43 21.12 16.44 7.22
N LEU A 44 20.50 17.02 6.20
CA LEU A 44 20.85 16.84 4.78
C LEU A 44 21.62 18.00 4.18
N LYS A 45 21.77 19.12 4.90
CA LYS A 45 22.52 20.28 4.41
C LYS A 45 23.99 19.93 4.22
N GLY A 46 24.57 20.37 3.09
CA GLY A 46 25.96 20.11 2.72
C GLY A 46 26.24 18.70 2.17
N ARG A 47 25.26 17.82 2.12
CA ARG A 47 25.37 16.50 1.50
C ARG A 47 24.99 16.55 0.02
N LYS A 48 25.52 15.61 -0.75
CA LYS A 48 25.13 15.38 -2.16
C LYS A 48 23.98 14.36 -2.17
N VAL A 49 22.76 14.85 -1.98
CA VAL A 49 21.57 14.00 -1.76
C VAL A 49 20.95 13.58 -3.09
N GLY A 50 20.74 12.28 -3.27
CA GLY A 50 19.82 11.70 -4.25
C GLY A 50 18.51 11.28 -3.59
N VAL A 51 17.37 11.73 -4.09
CA VAL A 51 16.06 11.40 -3.53
C VAL A 51 15.33 10.41 -4.43
N LEU A 52 15.07 9.19 -3.92
CA LEU A 52 14.20 8.22 -4.57
C LEU A 52 12.79 8.41 -4.02
N THR A 53 11.90 8.94 -4.85
CA THR A 53 10.56 9.38 -4.44
C THR A 53 9.59 9.45 -5.62
N ASN A 54 8.30 9.54 -5.28
CA ASN A 54 7.19 9.69 -6.20
C ASN A 54 6.17 10.71 -5.64
N PRO A 55 4.97 10.91 -6.22
CA PRO A 55 3.99 11.88 -5.72
C PRO A 55 3.60 11.74 -4.24
N THR A 56 3.81 10.56 -3.63
CA THR A 56 3.49 10.36 -2.20
C THR A 56 4.52 10.95 -1.24
N GLY A 57 5.67 11.41 -1.75
CA GLY A 57 6.72 12.06 -0.97
C GLY A 57 6.31 13.46 -0.51
N VAL A 58 5.20 13.58 0.25
CA VAL A 58 4.65 14.85 0.72
C VAL A 58 4.70 14.99 2.23
N LEU A 59 4.73 16.25 2.66
CA LEU A 59 4.53 16.69 4.04
C LEU A 59 3.02 16.76 4.39
N THR A 60 2.70 17.10 5.63
CA THR A 60 1.30 17.17 6.09
C THR A 60 0.49 18.29 5.43
N ASP A 61 1.15 19.32 4.92
CA ASP A 61 0.57 20.40 4.12
C ASP A 61 0.52 20.09 2.61
N GLN A 62 0.85 18.85 2.23
CA GLN A 62 0.95 18.33 0.88
C GLN A 62 2.09 18.93 0.03
N THR A 63 2.99 19.71 0.61
CA THR A 63 4.21 20.14 -0.06
C THR A 63 5.09 18.92 -0.34
N HIS A 64 5.53 18.75 -1.60
CA HIS A 64 6.43 17.65 -1.93
C HIS A 64 7.81 17.84 -1.27
N ILE A 65 8.42 16.77 -0.74
CA ILE A 65 9.66 16.84 0.03
C ILE A 65 10.81 17.53 -0.75
N VAL A 66 10.92 17.24 -2.05
CA VAL A 66 11.95 17.86 -2.92
C VAL A 66 11.76 19.37 -3.01
N ASP A 67 10.51 19.83 -3.15
CA ASP A 67 10.20 21.26 -3.20
C ASP A 67 10.47 21.93 -1.84
N SER A 68 10.12 21.26 -0.74
CA SER A 68 10.45 21.71 0.62
C SER A 68 11.95 21.77 0.88
N MET A 69 12.71 20.76 0.44
CA MET A 69 14.18 20.76 0.58
C MET A 69 14.83 21.93 -0.16
N VAL A 70 14.36 22.24 -1.38
CA VAL A 70 14.84 23.39 -2.17
C VAL A 70 14.56 24.71 -1.42
N ALA A 71 13.37 24.86 -0.87
CA ALA A 71 12.96 26.05 -0.11
C ALA A 71 13.76 26.28 1.18
N HIS A 72 14.44 25.25 1.70
CA HIS A 72 15.20 25.29 2.96
C HIS A 72 16.71 25.09 2.79
N ASP A 73 17.26 25.41 1.61
CA ASP A 73 18.70 25.30 1.29
C ASP A 73 19.28 23.89 1.48
N ALA A 74 18.47 22.87 1.28
CA ALA A 74 18.87 21.46 1.28
C ALA A 74 18.61 20.82 -0.10
N LYS A 75 18.82 21.58 -1.17
CA LYS A 75 18.51 21.19 -2.56
C LYS A 75 19.15 19.85 -2.91
N PRO A 76 18.36 18.82 -3.32
CA PRO A 76 18.89 17.56 -3.79
C PRO A 76 19.78 17.71 -5.04
N THR A 77 20.80 16.87 -5.16
CA THR A 77 21.65 16.77 -6.34
C THR A 77 20.92 16.10 -7.50
N ALA A 78 20.08 15.12 -7.20
CA ALA A 78 19.31 14.37 -8.17
C ALA A 78 18.03 13.80 -7.56
N VAL A 79 17.05 13.48 -8.42
CA VAL A 79 15.84 12.69 -8.08
C VAL A 79 15.85 11.42 -8.91
N PHE A 80 15.37 10.32 -8.32
CA PHE A 80 15.21 9.01 -8.96
C PHE A 80 13.74 8.65 -8.93
N GLY A 81 13.09 8.64 -10.12
CA GLY A 81 11.69 8.29 -10.29
C GLY A 81 11.49 6.78 -10.40
N PRO A 82 10.67 6.14 -9.57
CA PRO A 82 10.31 4.73 -9.71
C PRO A 82 9.24 4.53 -10.79
N GLU A 83 8.55 3.39 -10.80
CA GLU A 83 7.31 3.20 -11.57
C GLU A 83 6.36 4.38 -11.37
N HIS A 84 5.65 4.79 -12.40
CA HIS A 84 4.82 5.99 -12.50
C HIS A 84 5.59 7.33 -12.54
N GLY A 85 6.88 7.35 -12.20
CA GLY A 85 7.74 8.54 -12.26
C GLY A 85 7.75 9.38 -10.98
N PHE A 86 8.52 10.46 -11.03
CA PHE A 86 8.69 11.39 -9.91
C PHE A 86 7.45 12.25 -9.66
N ARG A 87 6.84 12.80 -10.71
CA ARG A 87 5.63 13.62 -10.64
C ARG A 87 4.34 12.82 -10.89
N GLY A 88 4.45 11.52 -11.28
CA GLY A 88 3.35 10.57 -11.29
C GLY A 88 2.48 10.60 -12.55
N THR A 89 3.02 10.95 -13.69
CA THR A 89 2.25 11.06 -14.95
C THR A 89 2.07 9.75 -15.71
N ALA A 90 2.88 8.72 -15.41
CA ALA A 90 2.87 7.45 -16.14
C ALA A 90 1.87 6.45 -15.56
N GLN A 91 1.25 5.66 -16.45
CA GLN A 91 0.35 4.56 -16.09
C GLN A 91 1.14 3.33 -15.56
N ALA A 92 0.40 2.30 -15.08
CA ALA A 92 0.99 1.06 -14.59
C ALA A 92 1.88 0.41 -15.67
N GLY A 93 3.08 0.00 -15.28
CA GLY A 93 4.09 -0.54 -16.19
C GLY A 93 4.87 0.52 -16.98
N GLY A 94 4.71 1.81 -16.66
CA GLY A 94 5.38 2.92 -17.33
C GLY A 94 6.21 3.80 -16.40
N SER A 95 7.06 4.64 -17.00
CA SER A 95 7.84 5.68 -16.33
C SER A 95 7.77 7.01 -17.08
N GLU A 96 8.24 8.09 -16.45
CA GLU A 96 8.33 9.41 -17.08
C GLU A 96 9.60 9.57 -17.94
N GLY A 97 10.50 8.60 -17.91
CA GLY A 97 11.84 8.76 -18.48
C GLY A 97 12.74 9.66 -17.62
N SER A 98 13.92 10.02 -18.17
CA SER A 98 14.84 10.94 -17.50
C SER A 98 14.69 12.35 -18.08
N TYR A 99 14.63 13.37 -17.19
CA TYR A 99 14.42 14.76 -17.58
C TYR A 99 14.99 15.73 -16.52
N GLN A 100 14.91 17.01 -16.78
CA GLN A 100 15.16 18.05 -15.79
C GLN A 100 13.82 18.56 -15.26
N ASP A 101 13.61 18.46 -13.94
CA ASP A 101 12.35 18.91 -13.33
C ASP A 101 12.15 20.42 -13.57
N PRO A 102 11.08 20.85 -14.26
CA PRO A 102 10.91 22.24 -14.65
C PRO A 102 10.71 23.20 -13.47
N ARG A 103 10.26 22.67 -12.31
CA ARG A 103 10.03 23.47 -11.10
C ARG A 103 11.31 23.76 -10.34
N THR A 104 12.20 22.79 -10.20
CA THR A 104 13.38 22.88 -9.32
C THR A 104 14.70 22.95 -10.07
N GLY A 105 14.71 22.61 -11.38
CA GLY A 105 15.92 22.47 -12.18
C GLY A 105 16.79 21.30 -11.75
N ILE A 106 16.26 20.32 -11.01
CA ILE A 106 17.00 19.12 -10.55
C ILE A 106 16.91 18.04 -11.63
N PRO A 107 18.02 17.34 -11.97
CA PRO A 107 17.97 16.22 -12.88
C PRO A 107 17.18 15.05 -12.27
N VAL A 108 16.24 14.51 -13.03
CA VAL A 108 15.45 13.32 -12.70
C VAL A 108 15.95 12.14 -13.54
N TYR A 109 16.31 11.06 -12.86
CA TYR A 109 16.72 9.81 -13.48
C TYR A 109 15.59 8.81 -13.45
N ASP A 110 15.37 8.11 -14.55
CA ASP A 110 14.41 7.01 -14.63
C ASP A 110 14.98 5.76 -13.96
N ALA A 111 14.51 5.49 -12.75
CA ALA A 111 14.91 4.34 -11.95
C ALA A 111 13.97 3.13 -12.12
N TYR A 112 12.86 3.26 -12.90
CA TYR A 112 11.92 2.17 -13.10
C TYR A 112 12.58 0.98 -13.81
N GLY A 113 12.42 -0.22 -13.25
CA GLY A 113 12.99 -1.45 -13.81
C GLY A 113 14.53 -1.52 -13.80
N ALA A 114 15.22 -0.55 -13.16
CA ALA A 114 16.66 -0.59 -13.07
C ALA A 114 17.15 -1.71 -12.15
N SER A 115 18.16 -2.47 -12.59
CA SER A 115 18.91 -3.38 -11.73
C SER A 115 19.73 -2.61 -10.70
N ALA A 116 20.19 -3.28 -9.64
CA ALA A 116 21.09 -2.67 -8.65
C ALA A 116 22.36 -2.07 -9.30
N THR A 117 22.95 -2.78 -10.26
CA THR A 117 24.13 -2.30 -11.01
C THR A 117 23.83 -1.03 -11.81
N LYS A 118 22.68 -1.01 -12.52
CA LYS A 118 22.28 0.18 -13.29
C LYS A 118 21.99 1.36 -12.37
N LEU A 119 21.33 1.11 -11.24
CA LEU A 119 21.01 2.17 -10.27
C LEU A 119 22.28 2.70 -9.58
N GLN A 120 23.24 1.83 -9.24
CA GLN A 120 24.56 2.23 -8.72
C GLN A 120 25.30 3.14 -9.71
N ALA A 121 25.28 2.80 -11.00
CA ALA A 121 25.86 3.66 -12.04
C ALA A 121 25.14 5.02 -12.14
N MET A 122 23.83 5.07 -11.95
CA MET A 122 23.08 6.33 -11.89
C MET A 122 23.48 7.17 -10.67
N PHE A 123 23.63 6.55 -9.49
CA PHE A 123 24.10 7.23 -8.26
C PHE A 123 25.49 7.81 -8.44
N ALA A 124 26.41 7.03 -9.01
CA ALA A 124 27.76 7.48 -9.32
C ALA A 124 27.76 8.64 -10.33
N LYS A 125 26.98 8.54 -11.42
CA LYS A 125 26.83 9.62 -12.42
C LYS A 125 26.28 10.90 -11.81
N ALA A 126 25.31 10.78 -10.89
CA ALA A 126 24.75 11.92 -10.18
C ALA A 126 25.72 12.48 -9.11
N GLY A 127 26.78 11.74 -8.76
CA GLY A 127 27.78 12.15 -7.78
C GLY A 127 27.26 12.28 -6.37
N ILE A 128 26.24 11.48 -5.99
CA ILE A 128 25.61 11.52 -4.67
C ILE A 128 26.45 10.75 -3.63
N ASP A 129 26.36 11.17 -2.37
CA ASP A 129 26.91 10.47 -1.20
C ASP A 129 25.84 9.94 -0.26
N THR A 130 24.62 10.40 -0.42
CA THR A 130 23.45 10.07 0.43
C THR A 130 22.24 9.78 -0.44
N VAL A 131 21.60 8.63 -0.21
CA VAL A 131 20.29 8.31 -0.78
C VAL A 131 19.20 8.56 0.27
N VAL A 132 18.18 9.31 -0.09
CA VAL A 132 16.95 9.47 0.70
C VAL A 132 15.82 8.71 -0.01
N PHE A 133 15.16 7.82 0.70
CA PHE A 133 13.97 7.13 0.22
C PHE A 133 12.72 7.66 0.94
N ASP A 134 11.75 8.14 0.18
CA ASP A 134 10.46 8.59 0.68
C ASP A 134 9.34 8.26 -0.30
N ILE A 135 8.75 7.09 -0.16
CA ILE A 135 7.60 6.61 -0.95
C ILE A 135 6.65 5.88 -0.01
N ALA A 136 5.34 6.19 -0.09
CA ALA A 136 4.33 5.44 0.63
C ALA A 136 4.09 4.08 -0.03
N ASP A 137 4.01 3.03 0.80
CA ASP A 137 3.62 1.68 0.39
C ASP A 137 2.13 1.44 0.69
N VAL A 138 1.56 0.35 0.16
CA VAL A 138 0.18 -0.08 0.42
C VAL A 138 0.08 -1.41 1.16
N GLY A 139 1.19 -1.93 1.67
CA GLY A 139 1.22 -3.13 2.53
C GLY A 139 1.16 -4.47 1.81
N ALA A 140 1.23 -4.50 0.48
CA ALA A 140 1.13 -5.70 -0.34
C ALA A 140 2.44 -6.01 -1.07
N ARG A 141 2.90 -7.28 -1.04
CA ARG A 141 4.17 -7.71 -1.64
C ARG A 141 4.32 -7.32 -3.09
N PHE A 142 3.28 -7.40 -3.87
CA PHE A 142 3.31 -7.14 -5.31
C PHE A 142 3.19 -5.65 -5.67
N TYR A 143 3.12 -4.75 -4.66
CA TYR A 143 3.24 -3.31 -4.89
C TYR A 143 4.71 -2.93 -4.93
N THR A 144 5.21 -2.50 -6.08
CA THR A 144 6.63 -2.60 -6.48
C THR A 144 7.60 -1.68 -5.75
N TYR A 145 7.13 -0.68 -5.00
CA TYR A 145 8.01 0.30 -4.34
C TYR A 145 8.88 -0.29 -3.24
N ILE A 146 8.41 -1.33 -2.55
CA ILE A 146 9.23 -2.05 -1.57
C ILE A 146 10.42 -2.76 -2.25
N TRP A 147 10.28 -3.16 -3.52
CA TRP A 147 11.35 -3.75 -4.30
C TRP A 147 12.25 -2.69 -4.93
N SER A 148 11.72 -1.50 -5.25
CA SER A 148 12.54 -0.33 -5.58
C SER A 148 13.43 0.06 -4.41
N LEU A 149 12.91 0.04 -3.16
CA LEU A 149 13.69 0.21 -1.93
C LEU A 149 14.80 -0.84 -1.82
N TYR A 150 14.44 -2.13 -1.95
CA TYR A 150 15.40 -3.25 -1.86
C TYR A 150 16.54 -3.09 -2.87
N THR A 151 16.21 -2.82 -4.14
CA THR A 151 17.19 -2.66 -5.22
C THR A 151 18.06 -1.42 -5.01
N ALA A 152 17.49 -0.31 -4.54
CA ALA A 152 18.25 0.91 -4.25
C ALA A 152 19.21 0.72 -3.08
N MET A 153 18.82 0.00 -2.05
CA MET A 153 19.72 -0.35 -0.93
C MET A 153 20.87 -1.24 -1.39
N GLN A 154 20.64 -2.21 -2.30
CA GLN A 154 21.70 -3.02 -2.90
C GLN A 154 22.65 -2.20 -3.78
N ALA A 155 22.13 -1.13 -4.42
CA ALA A 155 22.90 -0.23 -5.26
C ALA A 155 23.78 0.76 -4.46
N ALA A 156 23.60 0.84 -3.15
CA ALA A 156 24.20 1.84 -2.28
C ALA A 156 25.03 1.25 -1.13
N PRO A 157 25.99 0.29 -1.38
CA PRO A 157 26.74 -0.35 -0.30
C PRO A 157 27.63 0.65 0.48
N ASP A 158 28.15 1.66 -0.21
CA ASP A 158 29.10 2.64 0.32
C ASP A 158 28.47 4.03 0.56
N LEU A 159 27.19 4.19 0.28
CA LEU A 159 26.45 5.44 0.50
C LEU A 159 25.71 5.41 1.83
N ASP A 160 25.44 6.59 2.38
CA ASP A 160 24.46 6.73 3.44
C ASP A 160 23.06 6.54 2.85
N PHE A 161 22.26 5.68 3.47
CA PHE A 161 20.90 5.37 3.00
C PHE A 161 19.89 5.73 4.08
N LEU A 162 19.10 6.78 3.83
CA LEU A 162 18.12 7.32 4.77
C LEU A 162 16.71 7.00 4.31
N VAL A 163 15.97 6.23 5.09
CA VAL A 163 14.54 5.97 4.85
C VAL A 163 13.70 6.89 5.72
N LEU A 164 12.86 7.70 5.09
CA LEU A 164 11.87 8.53 5.76
C LEU A 164 10.58 7.71 5.92
N ASP A 165 10.41 7.10 7.10
CA ASP A 165 9.37 6.09 7.30
C ASP A 165 7.96 6.70 7.29
N ARG A 166 7.01 5.92 6.77
CA ARG A 166 5.59 6.25 6.65
C ARG A 166 4.74 5.12 7.22
N PRO A 167 3.53 5.42 7.75
CA PRO A 167 2.60 4.39 8.19
C PRO A 167 2.29 3.39 7.06
N ASN A 168 2.06 2.14 7.44
CA ASN A 168 1.41 1.20 6.52
C ASN A 168 -0.11 1.47 6.55
N PRO A 169 -0.74 1.85 5.43
CA PRO A 169 -2.13 2.28 5.41
C PRO A 169 -3.14 1.18 5.73
N ILE A 170 -2.74 -0.08 5.59
CA ILE A 170 -3.57 -1.24 5.95
C ILE A 170 -3.15 -1.89 7.28
N GLY A 171 -2.36 -1.16 8.08
CA GLY A 171 -1.94 -1.57 9.43
C GLY A 171 -0.86 -2.64 9.48
N GLY A 172 -0.68 -3.20 10.67
CA GLY A 172 0.42 -4.13 10.97
C GLY A 172 0.10 -5.61 10.83
N ARG A 173 -1.07 -5.99 10.33
CA ARG A 173 -1.45 -7.41 10.13
C ARG A 173 -0.67 -8.02 8.96
N ALA A 174 0.05 -9.13 9.23
CA ALA A 174 0.63 -9.95 8.16
C ALA A 174 -0.34 -11.08 7.80
N ASN A 175 -0.51 -11.34 6.48
CA ASN A 175 -1.40 -12.37 5.97
C ASN A 175 -1.00 -12.89 4.58
N GLY A 176 -1.59 -14.04 4.20
CA GLY A 176 -1.41 -14.66 2.89
C GLY A 176 -0.15 -15.52 2.77
N PRO A 177 0.03 -16.12 1.58
CA PRO A 177 1.14 -17.01 1.28
C PRO A 177 2.47 -16.27 1.17
N GLN A 178 3.55 -16.95 1.56
CA GLN A 178 4.91 -16.49 1.32
C GLN A 178 5.32 -16.76 -0.13
N LEU A 179 6.15 -15.88 -0.69
CA LEU A 179 6.73 -16.08 -2.02
C LEU A 179 7.71 -17.26 -1.99
N ASP A 180 7.49 -18.23 -2.87
CA ASP A 180 8.49 -19.20 -3.27
C ASP A 180 9.50 -18.52 -4.21
N PRO A 181 10.82 -18.59 -3.91
CA PRO A 181 11.85 -17.98 -4.77
C PRO A 181 11.80 -18.41 -6.23
N ALA A 182 11.27 -19.60 -6.55
CA ALA A 182 11.07 -20.05 -7.93
C ALA A 182 10.05 -19.20 -8.73
N HIS A 183 9.21 -18.44 -8.02
CA HIS A 183 8.21 -17.55 -8.62
C HIS A 183 8.61 -16.06 -8.52
N ALA A 184 9.87 -15.76 -8.16
CA ALA A 184 10.35 -14.39 -8.02
C ALA A 184 10.30 -13.63 -9.35
N THR A 185 9.76 -12.41 -9.29
CA THR A 185 9.66 -11.46 -10.41
C THR A 185 9.66 -10.02 -9.88
N GLY A 186 9.49 -9.02 -10.77
CA GLY A 186 9.34 -7.61 -10.35
C GLY A 186 8.23 -7.35 -9.32
N VAL A 187 7.21 -8.21 -9.22
CA VAL A 187 6.13 -8.13 -8.23
C VAL A 187 6.40 -8.94 -6.95
N GLY A 188 7.62 -9.43 -6.78
CA GLY A 188 8.05 -10.15 -5.59
C GLY A 188 9.47 -10.69 -5.76
N LEU A 189 10.48 -10.03 -5.16
CA LEU A 189 11.88 -10.43 -5.32
C LEU A 189 12.38 -11.40 -4.25
N LYS A 190 11.77 -11.37 -3.06
CA LYS A 190 12.25 -12.12 -1.89
C LYS A 190 11.09 -12.72 -1.09
N PRO A 191 11.36 -13.78 -0.31
CA PRO A 191 10.33 -14.57 0.39
C PRO A 191 9.72 -13.80 1.58
N ILE A 192 8.82 -12.88 1.27
CA ILE A 192 7.89 -12.27 2.25
C ILE A 192 6.44 -12.68 1.92
N VAL A 193 5.55 -12.57 2.89
CA VAL A 193 4.13 -12.90 2.68
C VAL A 193 3.40 -11.83 1.88
N GLN A 194 2.25 -12.19 1.33
CA GLN A 194 1.47 -11.37 0.41
C GLN A 194 1.07 -10.02 1.00
N GLN A 195 0.55 -9.98 2.23
CA GLN A 195 0.32 -8.78 3.04
C GLN A 195 1.35 -8.78 4.17
N HIS A 196 2.38 -7.93 4.09
CA HIS A 196 3.54 -8.05 4.99
C HIS A 196 3.35 -7.37 6.37
N GLY A 197 2.46 -6.38 6.49
CA GLY A 197 2.16 -5.68 7.74
C GLY A 197 3.37 -5.01 8.37
N MET A 198 4.24 -4.44 7.57
CA MET A 198 5.43 -3.68 7.96
C MET A 198 5.42 -2.32 7.30
N THR A 199 6.08 -1.32 7.90
CA THR A 199 6.36 -0.04 7.25
C THR A 199 7.57 -0.17 6.32
N VAL A 200 7.80 0.81 5.43
CA VAL A 200 8.98 0.80 4.55
C VAL A 200 10.28 0.85 5.35
N GLY A 201 10.30 1.56 6.49
CA GLY A 201 11.46 1.61 7.39
C GLY A 201 11.72 0.27 8.10
N GLU A 202 10.67 -0.45 8.46
CA GLU A 202 10.78 -1.81 9.01
C GLU A 202 11.24 -2.81 7.96
N LEU A 203 10.73 -2.70 6.73
CA LEU A 203 11.20 -3.52 5.60
C LEU A 203 12.67 -3.27 5.28
N ALA A 204 13.12 -2.00 5.31
CA ALA A 204 14.55 -1.69 5.10
C ALA A 204 15.44 -2.40 6.13
N ARG A 205 15.07 -2.37 7.41
CA ARG A 205 15.80 -3.10 8.47
C ARG A 205 15.73 -4.63 8.26
N PHE A 206 14.57 -5.14 7.86
CA PHE A 206 14.37 -6.54 7.55
C PHE A 206 15.28 -7.00 6.39
N TYR A 207 15.42 -6.18 5.34
CA TYR A 207 16.30 -6.48 4.21
C TYR A 207 17.77 -6.53 4.60
N VAL A 208 18.22 -5.66 5.49
CA VAL A 208 19.57 -5.73 6.04
C VAL A 208 19.78 -7.01 6.85
N GLY A 209 18.85 -7.32 7.76
CA GLY A 209 18.99 -8.46 8.68
C GLY A 209 18.77 -9.81 8.01
N GLU A 210 17.67 -9.98 7.27
CA GLU A 210 17.27 -11.30 6.74
C GLU A 210 17.84 -11.56 5.34
N PHE A 211 18.02 -10.53 4.53
CA PHE A 211 18.51 -10.70 3.14
C PHE A 211 19.96 -10.25 2.96
N GLY A 212 20.62 -9.81 4.04
CA GLY A 212 22.05 -9.49 4.03
C GLY A 212 22.41 -8.28 3.16
N VAL A 213 21.46 -7.36 2.91
CA VAL A 213 21.73 -6.16 2.11
C VAL A 213 22.76 -5.28 2.81
N LYS A 214 23.81 -4.91 2.08
CA LYS A 214 24.91 -4.06 2.59
C LYS A 214 24.63 -2.61 2.24
N THR A 215 24.40 -1.78 3.25
CA THR A 215 24.25 -0.33 3.11
C THR A 215 24.34 0.33 4.49
N ARG A 216 24.72 1.60 4.56
CA ARG A 216 24.74 2.37 5.82
C ARG A 216 23.32 2.91 6.10
N LEU A 217 22.43 2.01 6.57
CA LEU A 217 21.02 2.32 6.76
C LEU A 217 20.75 3.15 8.01
N GLU A 218 20.05 4.25 7.83
CA GLU A 218 19.35 4.97 8.88
C GLU A 218 17.86 5.07 8.54
N VAL A 219 16.99 4.96 9.55
CA VAL A 219 15.54 5.12 9.39
C VAL A 219 15.04 6.20 10.32
N VAL A 220 14.43 7.24 9.78
CA VAL A 220 13.67 8.24 10.54
C VAL A 220 12.26 7.69 10.76
N ASN A 221 12.03 7.13 11.95
CA ASN A 221 10.77 6.45 12.28
C ASN A 221 9.60 7.43 12.32
N VAL A 222 8.39 6.93 12.03
CA VAL A 222 7.13 7.65 12.29
C VAL A 222 6.95 7.87 13.80
N ARG A 223 6.45 9.02 14.20
CA ARG A 223 6.02 9.28 15.59
C ARG A 223 4.51 9.23 15.68
N GLY A 224 4.00 8.64 16.77
CA GLY A 224 2.57 8.63 17.07
C GLY A 224 1.72 7.61 16.30
N TRP A 225 2.29 6.78 15.44
CA TRP A 225 1.57 5.71 14.75
C TRP A 225 1.58 4.41 15.55
N ARG A 226 0.46 3.68 15.49
CA ARG A 226 0.28 2.34 16.04
C ARG A 226 -0.13 1.36 14.95
N ARG A 227 0.25 0.09 15.10
CA ARG A 227 -0.04 -0.96 14.10
C ARG A 227 -1.51 -1.23 13.85
N ASP A 228 -2.35 -0.99 14.84
CA ASP A 228 -3.82 -1.15 14.76
C ASP A 228 -4.53 0.10 14.24
N GLN A 229 -3.78 1.19 13.98
CA GLN A 229 -4.32 2.44 13.48
C GLN A 229 -4.34 2.43 11.95
N LEU A 230 -5.53 2.38 11.37
CA LEU A 230 -5.77 2.44 9.93
C LEU A 230 -6.03 3.89 9.46
N ASP A 231 -6.82 4.64 10.23
CA ASP A 231 -6.96 6.08 9.99
C ASP A 231 -5.77 6.82 10.59
N THR A 232 -4.94 7.37 9.72
CA THR A 232 -3.72 8.09 10.10
C THR A 232 -3.94 9.60 10.21
N GLY A 233 -5.08 10.12 9.73
CA GLY A 233 -5.32 11.57 9.58
C GLY A 233 -4.37 12.25 8.59
N LEU A 234 -3.53 11.51 7.87
CA LEU A 234 -2.68 12.05 6.82
C LEU A 234 -3.47 12.17 5.50
N PRO A 235 -3.17 13.17 4.65
CA PRO A 235 -3.77 13.24 3.33
C PRO A 235 -3.39 12.01 2.52
N TRP A 236 -4.38 11.43 1.83
CA TRP A 236 -4.12 10.37 0.87
C TRP A 236 -3.64 10.96 -0.45
N VAL A 237 -2.42 10.68 -0.82
CA VAL A 237 -1.90 10.93 -2.16
C VAL A 237 -1.84 9.59 -2.88
N PRO A 238 -2.58 9.40 -3.98
CA PRO A 238 -2.57 8.15 -4.72
C PRO A 238 -1.14 7.74 -5.12
N PRO A 239 -0.62 6.60 -4.62
CA PRO A 239 0.72 6.16 -4.95
C PRO A 239 0.84 5.66 -6.40
N SER A 240 -0.30 5.38 -7.03
CA SER A 240 -0.41 5.08 -8.45
C SER A 240 -1.79 5.50 -8.96
N PRO A 241 -1.99 5.66 -10.29
CA PRO A 241 -3.27 6.07 -10.86
C PRO A 241 -4.45 5.15 -10.52
N ASN A 242 -4.18 3.89 -10.19
CA ASN A 242 -5.19 2.89 -9.85
C ASN A 242 -5.25 2.58 -8.34
N MET A 243 -4.75 3.47 -7.49
CA MET A 243 -4.84 3.37 -6.03
C MET A 243 -5.44 4.66 -5.44
N PRO A 244 -6.70 5.00 -5.80
CA PRO A 244 -7.28 6.31 -5.53
C PRO A 244 -7.58 6.58 -4.06
N THR A 245 -7.83 5.56 -3.25
CA THR A 245 -8.30 5.73 -1.87
C THR A 245 -7.65 4.73 -0.90
N PRO A 246 -7.68 5.01 0.42
CA PRO A 246 -7.32 4.03 1.44
C PRO A 246 -8.17 2.75 1.38
N ASP A 247 -9.45 2.84 0.99
CA ASP A 247 -10.34 1.67 0.85
C ASP A 247 -9.84 0.73 -0.26
N THR A 248 -9.35 1.31 -1.36
CA THR A 248 -8.68 0.54 -2.42
C THR A 248 -7.47 -0.21 -1.87
N ALA A 249 -6.65 0.43 -1.02
CA ALA A 249 -5.49 -0.22 -0.40
C ALA A 249 -5.89 -1.37 0.53
N LEU A 250 -7.02 -1.27 1.24
CA LEU A 250 -7.53 -2.34 2.12
C LEU A 250 -7.92 -3.60 1.34
N VAL A 251 -8.54 -3.48 0.19
CA VAL A 251 -8.96 -4.63 -0.62
C VAL A 251 -7.84 -5.18 -1.50
N TYR A 252 -6.87 -4.33 -1.86
CA TYR A 252 -5.82 -4.62 -2.83
C TYR A 252 -5.00 -5.90 -2.56
N PRO A 253 -4.61 -6.25 -1.31
CA PRO A 253 -3.89 -7.50 -1.06
C PRO A 253 -4.61 -8.75 -1.55
N GLY A 254 -5.94 -8.71 -1.64
CA GLY A 254 -6.76 -9.77 -2.19
C GLY A 254 -7.08 -9.55 -3.66
N THR A 255 -7.69 -8.43 -3.99
CA THR A 255 -8.29 -8.19 -5.31
C THR A 255 -7.27 -8.00 -6.44
N CYS A 256 -6.01 -7.68 -6.13
CA CYS A 256 -4.93 -7.72 -7.12
C CYS A 256 -4.74 -9.11 -7.75
N LEU A 257 -5.14 -10.19 -7.07
CA LEU A 257 -5.10 -11.55 -7.63
C LEU A 257 -5.92 -11.69 -8.92
N PHE A 258 -6.93 -10.83 -9.13
CA PHE A 258 -7.72 -10.81 -10.37
C PHE A 258 -6.92 -10.36 -11.60
N GLU A 259 -5.78 -9.71 -11.44
CA GLU A 259 -4.85 -9.50 -12.55
C GLU A 259 -4.35 -10.82 -13.15
N GLY A 260 -4.34 -11.90 -12.36
CA GLY A 260 -4.00 -13.26 -12.80
C GLY A 260 -5.14 -14.03 -13.46
N THR A 261 -6.30 -13.41 -13.64
CA THR A 261 -7.49 -13.98 -14.28
C THR A 261 -7.90 -13.17 -15.52
N VAL A 262 -8.88 -13.67 -16.25
CA VAL A 262 -9.51 -12.90 -17.34
C VAL A 262 -10.48 -11.85 -16.84
N LEU A 263 -10.96 -11.93 -15.59
CA LEU A 263 -11.89 -10.96 -15.03
C LEU A 263 -11.22 -9.59 -14.87
N SER A 264 -11.97 -8.51 -15.09
CA SER A 264 -11.51 -7.15 -14.83
C SER A 264 -11.39 -6.91 -13.32
N GLU A 265 -10.26 -6.35 -12.91
CA GLU A 265 -10.03 -5.81 -11.57
C GLU A 265 -10.47 -4.34 -11.45
N GLY A 266 -11.32 -3.87 -12.35
CA GLY A 266 -11.91 -2.54 -12.29
C GLY A 266 -11.01 -1.39 -12.75
N ARG A 267 -9.83 -1.66 -13.32
CA ARG A 267 -9.04 -0.61 -13.99
C ARG A 267 -9.89 0.03 -15.10
N GLY A 268 -9.78 1.34 -15.26
CA GLY A 268 -10.65 2.09 -16.18
C GLY A 268 -12.02 2.44 -15.61
N THR A 269 -12.26 2.18 -14.32
CA THR A 269 -13.41 2.67 -13.54
C THR A 269 -12.95 3.66 -12.47
N THR A 270 -13.89 4.25 -11.75
CA THR A 270 -13.60 5.13 -10.60
C THR A 270 -13.19 4.35 -9.33
N ARG A 271 -13.32 3.02 -9.33
CA ARG A 271 -13.04 2.13 -8.18
C ARG A 271 -12.22 0.89 -8.60
N PRO A 272 -11.00 1.10 -9.10
CA PRO A 272 -10.12 -0.02 -9.43
C PRO A 272 -9.86 -0.88 -8.19
N PHE A 273 -9.75 -2.19 -8.38
CA PHE A 273 -9.60 -3.21 -7.34
C PHE A 273 -10.77 -3.36 -6.35
N GLU A 274 -11.65 -2.38 -6.24
CA GLU A 274 -12.89 -2.49 -5.46
C GLU A 274 -14.05 -3.03 -6.31
N THR A 275 -13.96 -2.93 -7.64
CA THR A 275 -14.97 -3.40 -8.60
C THR A 275 -14.38 -4.51 -9.46
N ILE A 276 -14.95 -5.70 -9.36
CA ILE A 276 -14.47 -6.89 -10.06
C ILE A 276 -15.59 -7.46 -10.93
N GLY A 277 -15.29 -7.81 -12.18
CA GLY A 277 -16.32 -8.39 -13.04
C GLY A 277 -15.87 -8.69 -14.47
N ALA A 278 -16.83 -9.14 -15.27
CA ALA A 278 -16.67 -9.41 -16.70
C ALA A 278 -18.04 -9.41 -17.39
N PRO A 279 -18.09 -9.33 -18.75
CA PRO A 279 -19.31 -9.63 -19.48
C PRO A 279 -19.79 -11.06 -19.16
N GLY A 280 -21.09 -11.21 -18.90
CA GLY A 280 -21.70 -12.51 -18.58
C GLY A 280 -21.77 -12.87 -17.08
N LEU A 281 -21.21 -12.05 -16.20
CA LEU A 281 -21.48 -12.16 -14.75
C LEU A 281 -22.73 -11.38 -14.38
N ASP A 282 -23.39 -11.78 -13.27
CA ASP A 282 -24.63 -11.16 -12.78
C ASP A 282 -24.74 -11.20 -11.24
N TRP A 283 -25.91 -10.82 -10.71
CA TRP A 283 -26.22 -10.70 -9.27
C TRP A 283 -25.98 -11.98 -8.45
N ARG A 284 -26.06 -13.17 -9.06
CA ARG A 284 -25.85 -14.46 -8.39
C ARG A 284 -24.50 -14.55 -7.70
N TRP A 285 -23.50 -13.86 -8.26
CA TRP A 285 -22.17 -13.82 -7.64
C TRP A 285 -22.19 -13.08 -6.30
N ALA A 286 -22.83 -11.91 -6.25
CA ALA A 286 -22.95 -11.13 -5.00
C ALA A 286 -23.75 -11.91 -3.94
N GLU A 287 -24.86 -12.57 -4.34
CA GLU A 287 -25.66 -13.40 -3.44
C GLU A 287 -24.85 -14.57 -2.87
N ALA A 288 -24.14 -15.32 -3.72
CA ALA A 288 -23.32 -16.44 -3.30
C ALA A 288 -22.21 -16.00 -2.32
N LEU A 289 -21.54 -14.88 -2.60
CA LEU A 289 -20.48 -14.34 -1.73
C LEU A 289 -21.05 -13.87 -0.37
N ASN A 290 -22.18 -13.19 -0.37
CA ASN A 290 -22.81 -12.75 0.88
C ASN A 290 -23.33 -13.91 1.72
N ALA A 291 -23.80 -15.00 1.08
CA ALA A 291 -24.22 -16.24 1.76
C ALA A 291 -23.07 -16.94 2.50
N MET A 292 -21.81 -16.71 2.10
CA MET A 292 -20.62 -17.26 2.80
C MET A 292 -20.36 -16.61 4.17
N GLY A 293 -20.99 -15.49 4.51
CA GLY A 293 -20.86 -14.84 5.80
C GLY A 293 -19.44 -14.31 6.11
N LEU A 294 -18.70 -13.88 5.09
CA LEU A 294 -17.35 -13.35 5.27
C LEU A 294 -17.35 -12.10 6.17
N ARG A 295 -16.47 -12.09 7.18
CA ARG A 295 -16.45 -11.03 8.19
C ARG A 295 -15.88 -9.72 7.62
N GLY A 296 -16.45 -8.60 8.04
CA GLY A 296 -15.95 -7.26 7.72
C GLY A 296 -16.12 -6.82 6.26
N VAL A 297 -16.91 -7.54 5.46
CA VAL A 297 -17.14 -7.24 4.05
C VAL A 297 -18.57 -7.53 3.62
N ARG A 298 -19.06 -6.76 2.63
CA ARG A 298 -20.27 -7.03 1.85
C ARG A 298 -19.97 -6.87 0.37
N PHE A 299 -20.64 -7.65 -0.44
CA PHE A 299 -20.54 -7.63 -1.88
C PHE A 299 -21.84 -7.09 -2.46
N ARG A 300 -21.72 -5.99 -3.18
CA ARG A 300 -22.86 -5.39 -3.88
C ARG A 300 -22.78 -5.74 -5.35
N GLU A 301 -23.86 -6.25 -5.91
CA GLU A 301 -24.03 -6.34 -7.37
C GLU A 301 -23.70 -5.01 -8.02
N THR A 302 -22.96 -5.05 -9.14
CA THR A 302 -22.61 -3.85 -9.89
C THR A 302 -22.50 -4.16 -11.38
N TYR A 303 -22.80 -3.13 -12.20
CA TYR A 303 -22.54 -3.13 -13.63
C TYR A 303 -21.65 -1.93 -13.95
N PHE A 304 -20.66 -2.12 -14.83
CA PHE A 304 -19.69 -1.08 -15.17
C PHE A 304 -19.13 -1.31 -16.58
N SER A 305 -18.60 -0.23 -17.17
CA SER A 305 -17.90 -0.30 -18.46
C SER A 305 -16.51 0.34 -18.29
N PRO A 306 -15.43 -0.43 -18.33
CA PRO A 306 -14.07 0.10 -18.23
C PRO A 306 -13.74 1.04 -19.40
N THR A 307 -13.06 2.15 -19.13
CA THR A 307 -12.62 3.10 -20.17
C THR A 307 -11.26 2.72 -20.78
N PHE A 308 -10.52 1.82 -20.15
CA PHE A 308 -9.27 1.23 -20.63
C PHE A 308 -9.03 -0.13 -19.96
N HIS A 309 -8.01 -0.89 -20.43
CA HIS A 309 -7.62 -2.20 -19.94
C HIS A 309 -8.64 -3.30 -20.33
N LYS A 310 -8.84 -4.33 -19.48
CA LYS A 310 -9.73 -5.47 -19.74
C LYS A 310 -11.16 -4.99 -20.01
N PHE A 311 -11.78 -5.51 -21.07
CA PHE A 311 -13.17 -5.24 -21.44
C PHE A 311 -13.48 -3.76 -21.70
N GLN A 312 -12.52 -2.98 -22.18
CA GLN A 312 -12.74 -1.57 -22.54
C GLN A 312 -14.00 -1.40 -23.39
N GLY A 313 -14.90 -0.51 -22.97
CA GLY A 313 -16.13 -0.18 -23.68
C GLY A 313 -17.23 -1.25 -23.62
N GLN A 314 -17.00 -2.38 -22.94
CA GLN A 314 -18.00 -3.43 -22.79
C GLN A 314 -18.68 -3.34 -21.42
N THR A 315 -19.97 -3.70 -21.37
CA THR A 315 -20.70 -3.81 -20.09
C THR A 315 -20.28 -5.09 -19.36
N CYS A 316 -19.71 -4.94 -18.18
CA CYS A 316 -19.37 -6.00 -17.25
C CYS A 316 -20.40 -6.06 -16.13
N GLY A 317 -20.89 -7.24 -15.80
CA GLY A 317 -21.51 -7.52 -14.53
C GLY A 317 -20.47 -7.97 -13.51
N GLY A 318 -20.76 -7.83 -12.22
CA GLY A 318 -19.82 -8.23 -11.18
C GLY A 318 -20.18 -7.73 -9.80
N VAL A 319 -19.18 -7.52 -8.96
CA VAL A 319 -19.36 -7.07 -7.58
C VAL A 319 -18.48 -5.88 -7.23
N THR A 320 -19.02 -5.00 -6.39
CA THR A 320 -18.23 -4.03 -5.61
C THR A 320 -17.97 -4.63 -4.24
N VAL A 321 -16.69 -4.63 -3.84
CA VAL A 321 -16.24 -5.08 -2.52
C VAL A 321 -16.34 -3.89 -1.56
N SER A 322 -17.23 -3.99 -0.57
CA SER A 322 -17.43 -2.95 0.44
C SER A 322 -16.93 -3.45 1.78
N VAL A 323 -15.83 -2.90 2.27
CA VAL A 323 -15.29 -3.18 3.61
C VAL A 323 -16.19 -2.50 4.64
N THR A 324 -16.83 -3.30 5.51
CA THR A 324 -17.74 -2.82 6.56
C THR A 324 -17.07 -2.74 7.92
N ASP A 325 -16.04 -3.57 8.14
CA ASP A 325 -15.18 -3.51 9.31
C ASP A 325 -13.74 -3.90 8.90
N PRO A 326 -12.83 -2.95 8.76
CA PRO A 326 -11.47 -3.22 8.30
C PRO A 326 -10.62 -4.03 9.30
N ARG A 327 -11.02 -4.11 10.60
CA ARG A 327 -10.32 -4.93 11.60
C ARG A 327 -10.64 -6.41 11.45
N GLU A 328 -11.87 -6.72 11.02
CA GLU A 328 -12.35 -8.08 10.79
C GLU A 328 -12.07 -8.56 9.37
N PHE A 329 -11.91 -7.63 8.43
CA PHE A 329 -11.76 -7.94 7.02
C PHE A 329 -10.46 -8.69 6.73
N ASP A 330 -10.58 -9.78 5.96
CA ASP A 330 -9.46 -10.54 5.40
C ASP A 330 -9.54 -10.49 3.88
N ALA A 331 -8.76 -9.56 3.28
CA ALA A 331 -8.76 -9.31 1.84
C ALA A 331 -8.38 -10.56 1.03
N ILE A 332 -7.43 -11.36 1.52
CA ILE A 332 -6.92 -12.52 0.78
C ILE A 332 -7.94 -13.65 0.83
N ARG A 333 -8.54 -13.91 1.99
CA ARG A 333 -9.64 -14.87 2.13
C ARG A 333 -10.82 -14.48 1.24
N ALA A 334 -11.20 -13.20 1.25
CA ALA A 334 -12.28 -12.69 0.40
C ALA A 334 -11.98 -12.92 -1.08
N ALA A 335 -10.76 -12.65 -1.54
CA ALA A 335 -10.38 -12.87 -2.93
C ALA A 335 -10.36 -14.36 -3.31
N VAL A 336 -9.89 -15.25 -2.43
CA VAL A 336 -9.98 -16.71 -2.64
C VAL A 336 -11.44 -17.14 -2.81
N ALA A 337 -12.33 -16.68 -1.93
CA ALA A 337 -13.76 -16.96 -2.02
C ALA A 337 -14.36 -16.41 -3.33
N MET A 338 -14.01 -15.18 -3.70
CA MET A 338 -14.47 -14.55 -4.95
C MET A 338 -14.01 -15.34 -6.18
N ILE A 339 -12.76 -15.75 -6.23
CA ILE A 339 -12.20 -16.52 -7.37
C ILE A 339 -12.87 -17.89 -7.45
N SER A 340 -12.97 -18.62 -6.33
CA SER A 340 -13.57 -19.95 -6.30
C SER A 340 -15.06 -19.92 -6.70
N THR A 341 -15.82 -18.95 -6.20
CA THR A 341 -17.25 -18.81 -6.56
C THR A 341 -17.43 -18.35 -8.01
N ALA A 342 -16.61 -17.43 -8.52
CA ALA A 342 -16.67 -17.02 -9.92
C ALA A 342 -16.38 -18.20 -10.86
N LYS A 343 -15.36 -19.01 -10.55
CA LYS A 343 -15.03 -20.21 -11.32
C LYS A 343 -16.15 -21.24 -11.31
N SER A 344 -16.78 -21.43 -10.15
CA SER A 344 -17.87 -22.40 -10.00
C SER A 344 -19.17 -21.97 -10.71
N LEU A 345 -19.55 -20.68 -10.54
CA LEU A 345 -20.81 -20.17 -11.09
C LEU A 345 -20.73 -19.84 -12.58
N TYR A 346 -19.56 -19.44 -13.06
CA TYR A 346 -19.37 -18.96 -14.43
C TYR A 346 -18.21 -19.66 -15.13
N PRO A 347 -18.22 -21.00 -15.25
CA PRO A 347 -17.09 -21.76 -15.83
C PRO A 347 -16.82 -21.44 -17.31
N ALA A 348 -17.82 -20.88 -18.02
CA ALA A 348 -17.67 -20.44 -19.40
C ALA A 348 -17.03 -19.02 -19.52
N VAL A 349 -16.99 -18.26 -18.42
CA VAL A 349 -16.45 -16.89 -18.40
C VAL A 349 -15.12 -16.82 -17.65
N PHE A 350 -15.00 -17.55 -16.53
CA PHE A 350 -13.79 -17.54 -15.73
C PHE A 350 -12.67 -18.33 -16.39
N ALA A 351 -11.48 -17.72 -16.48
CA ALA A 351 -10.24 -18.41 -16.79
C ALA A 351 -9.05 -17.76 -16.07
N TRP A 352 -8.02 -18.54 -15.83
CA TRP A 352 -6.72 -17.98 -15.48
C TRP A 352 -6.08 -17.33 -16.71
N ARG A 353 -5.25 -16.32 -16.49
CA ARG A 353 -4.41 -15.80 -17.57
C ARG A 353 -3.50 -16.91 -18.11
N PRO A 354 -3.30 -17.02 -19.45
CA PRO A 354 -2.51 -18.10 -20.06
C PRO A 354 -1.05 -18.17 -19.59
N ASP A 355 -0.48 -17.05 -19.12
CA ASP A 355 0.88 -16.94 -18.59
C ASP A 355 1.00 -17.34 -17.11
N ASN A 356 -0.08 -17.83 -16.51
CA ASN A 356 -0.18 -18.15 -15.08
C ASN A 356 0.29 -17.01 -14.17
N TRP A 357 -0.03 -15.75 -14.51
CA TRP A 357 0.35 -14.59 -13.73
C TRP A 357 -0.10 -14.68 -12.27
N ILE A 358 -1.19 -15.39 -12.02
CA ILE A 358 -1.69 -15.69 -10.67
C ILE A 358 -0.62 -16.32 -9.77
N ASP A 359 0.25 -17.19 -10.32
CA ASP A 359 1.30 -17.87 -9.56
C ASP A 359 2.39 -16.88 -9.10
N LYS A 360 2.64 -15.81 -9.89
CA LYS A 360 3.56 -14.72 -9.52
C LYS A 360 2.96 -13.84 -8.42
N LEU A 361 1.67 -13.54 -8.51
CA LEU A 361 0.95 -12.73 -7.52
C LEU A 361 0.77 -13.47 -6.19
N SER A 362 0.31 -14.72 -6.22
CA SER A 362 0.15 -15.54 -5.01
C SER A 362 1.49 -16.02 -4.43
N GLY A 363 2.54 -16.04 -5.26
CA GLY A 363 3.89 -16.45 -4.86
C GLY A 363 4.19 -17.93 -5.05
N SER A 364 3.26 -18.70 -5.59
CA SER A 364 3.43 -20.10 -5.99
C SER A 364 2.23 -20.55 -6.83
N ASP A 365 2.33 -21.74 -7.46
CA ASP A 365 1.22 -22.34 -8.21
C ASP A 365 0.16 -22.98 -7.30
N ARG A 366 0.39 -23.03 -5.99
CA ARG A 366 -0.45 -23.72 -4.99
C ARG A 366 -1.89 -23.20 -5.01
N LEU A 367 -2.09 -21.87 -4.97
CA LEU A 367 -3.42 -21.27 -4.95
C LEU A 367 -4.23 -21.72 -6.18
N ARG A 368 -3.65 -21.59 -7.37
CA ARG A 368 -4.30 -21.98 -8.62
C ARG A 368 -4.64 -23.47 -8.65
N LYS A 369 -3.67 -24.33 -8.34
CA LYS A 369 -3.87 -25.78 -8.31
C LYS A 369 -4.94 -26.24 -7.31
N MET A 370 -4.98 -25.65 -6.12
CA MET A 370 -5.99 -25.99 -5.12
C MET A 370 -7.40 -25.55 -5.55
N ILE A 371 -7.53 -24.35 -6.11
CA ILE A 371 -8.84 -23.89 -6.64
C ILE A 371 -9.25 -24.75 -7.86
N ASP A 372 -8.32 -25.15 -8.72
CA ASP A 372 -8.59 -26.02 -9.86
C ASP A 372 -9.06 -27.41 -9.43
N ALA A 373 -8.54 -27.92 -8.32
CA ALA A 373 -8.95 -29.17 -7.69
C ALA A 373 -10.26 -29.07 -6.87
N GLY A 374 -10.88 -27.88 -6.79
CA GLY A 374 -12.14 -27.70 -6.06
C GLY A 374 -11.98 -27.57 -4.54
N ALA A 375 -10.78 -27.26 -4.04
CA ALA A 375 -10.56 -27.05 -2.62
C ALA A 375 -11.41 -25.89 -2.08
N SER A 376 -11.89 -26.01 -0.84
CA SER A 376 -12.66 -24.95 -0.18
C SER A 376 -11.76 -23.73 0.12
N THR A 377 -12.39 -22.58 0.35
CA THR A 377 -11.68 -21.36 0.80
C THR A 377 -10.87 -21.63 2.06
N ASP A 378 -11.38 -22.44 2.98
CA ASP A 378 -10.69 -22.77 4.23
C ASP A 378 -9.47 -23.66 4.00
N ASP A 379 -9.55 -24.64 3.12
CA ASP A 379 -8.41 -25.47 2.73
C ASP A 379 -7.29 -24.62 2.10
N VAL A 380 -7.65 -23.75 1.15
CA VAL A 380 -6.69 -22.87 0.46
C VAL A 380 -6.01 -21.94 1.46
N VAL A 381 -6.78 -21.26 2.33
CA VAL A 381 -6.24 -20.36 3.36
C VAL A 381 -5.45 -21.15 4.42
N GLY A 382 -5.88 -22.36 4.73
CA GLY A 382 -5.18 -23.26 5.66
C GLY A 382 -3.77 -23.64 5.19
N ALA A 383 -3.58 -23.78 3.88
CA ALA A 383 -2.35 -24.30 3.28
C ALA A 383 -1.10 -23.44 3.52
N TRP A 384 -1.23 -22.15 3.79
CA TRP A 384 -0.07 -21.25 4.05
C TRP A 384 0.07 -20.81 5.50
N GLN A 385 -0.70 -21.36 6.44
CA GLN A 385 -0.65 -20.90 7.82
C GLN A 385 0.70 -21.16 8.52
N ALA A 386 1.41 -22.23 8.14
CA ALA A 386 2.72 -22.55 8.73
C ALA A 386 3.77 -21.49 8.35
N GLU A 387 3.87 -21.16 7.08
CA GLU A 387 4.79 -20.14 6.56
C GLU A 387 4.45 -18.74 7.06
N LEU A 388 3.14 -18.43 7.17
CA LEU A 388 2.68 -17.17 7.74
C LEU A 388 3.09 -17.03 9.21
N ARG A 389 2.94 -18.09 10.01
CA ARG A 389 3.43 -18.10 11.40
C ARG A 389 4.93 -17.91 11.46
N GLN A 390 5.69 -18.55 10.58
CA GLN A 390 7.14 -18.38 10.50
C GLN A 390 7.48 -16.92 10.16
N PHE A 391 6.92 -16.34 9.11
CA PHE A 391 7.17 -14.95 8.74
C PHE A 391 6.83 -13.96 9.87
N ARG A 392 5.70 -14.18 10.56
CA ARG A 392 5.32 -13.36 11.73
C ARG A 392 6.39 -13.38 12.83
N ARG A 393 7.04 -14.53 13.08
CA ARG A 393 8.17 -14.64 14.02
C ARG A 393 9.42 -13.95 13.48
N THR A 394 9.80 -14.24 12.24
CA THR A 394 11.01 -13.69 11.61
C THR A 394 11.00 -12.15 11.57
N ARG A 395 9.86 -11.52 11.32
CA ARG A 395 9.76 -10.05 11.25
C ARG A 395 9.83 -9.35 12.61
N LEU A 396 9.56 -10.05 13.74
CA LEU A 396 9.43 -9.43 15.07
C LEU A 396 10.61 -8.53 15.48
N PRO A 397 11.89 -8.91 15.29
CA PRO A 397 13.02 -8.07 15.68
C PRO A 397 13.08 -6.72 14.95
N TYR A 398 12.45 -6.63 13.79
CA TYR A 398 12.49 -5.45 12.91
C TYR A 398 11.32 -4.49 13.13
N LEU A 399 10.28 -4.91 13.86
CA LEU A 399 9.12 -4.10 14.15
C LEU A 399 9.46 -2.98 15.14
N ARG A 400 9.02 -1.76 14.86
CA ARG A 400 9.31 -0.56 15.64
C ARG A 400 8.08 0.06 16.29
N TYR A 401 6.91 -0.28 15.82
CA TYR A 401 5.65 0.28 16.28
C TYR A 401 4.84 -0.79 17.04
N ARG A 402 4.02 -0.34 18.01
CA ARG A 402 3.19 -1.21 18.87
C ARG A 402 1.76 -1.31 18.36
#